data_d218a2b6a8f5966c67911a75971b561a
#
_entry.id   d218a2b6a8f5966c67911a75971b561a
#
_cell.length_a   1.000
_cell.length_b   1.000
_cell.length_c   1.000
_cell.angle_alpha   90.00
_cell.angle_beta   90.00
_cell.angle_gamma   90.00
#
_symmetry.space_group_name_H-M   'P 1'
#
loop_
_entity.id
_entity.type
_entity.pdbx_description
1 polymer ?
#
loop_
_entity_poly.entity_id
_entity_poly.type
_entity_poly.pdbx_seq_one_letter_code
_entity_poly.pdbx_strand_id
1 'polypeptide(L)'
;MSTKQTEKMEVGIVIPENVKVRLAGHMLHVEGPLGKTHKNFKKIPVDIQINDDKIMLKALGERKKYYAILNTSRSLIQTLCDGVVNGYTIKMKIVYSHFPITVKVEGKKVLIENFQGERAYRVSNIWNDTKVTPKGDDVIITGHVLTDVTQTAAEIELNSRVKNLSLIHISEPTRPRLI
;
A
#
# COMPACT_ATOMS: atom_id res chain seq x y z
N MET A 1 -39.74 6.73 8.78
CA MET A 1 -38.42 6.44 8.18
C MET A 1 -38.23 4.95 8.16
N SER A 2 -37.97 4.38 6.99
CA SER A 2 -38.00 2.94 6.79
C SER A 2 -36.80 2.27 7.47
N THR A 3 -37.03 1.22 8.26
CA THR A 3 -36.05 0.35 8.93
C THR A 3 -34.90 -0.08 8.01
N LYS A 4 -35.16 -0.24 6.71
CA LYS A 4 -34.15 -0.58 5.68
C LYS A 4 -33.09 0.51 5.43
N GLN A 5 -33.35 1.78 5.75
CA GLN A 5 -32.36 2.87 5.61
C GLN A 5 -31.43 2.93 6.82
N THR A 6 -31.91 2.58 8.00
CA THR A 6 -31.12 2.56 9.24
C THR A 6 -30.11 1.41 9.23
N GLU A 7 -30.51 0.25 8.73
CA GLU A 7 -29.60 -0.91 8.58
C GLU A 7 -28.43 -0.65 7.62
N LYS A 8 -28.60 0.23 6.62
CA LYS A 8 -27.54 0.62 5.69
C LYS A 8 -26.49 1.58 6.26
N MET A 9 -26.74 2.15 7.43
CA MET A 9 -25.88 3.15 8.07
C MET A 9 -24.99 2.58 9.17
N GLU A 10 -25.12 1.31 9.46
CA GLU A 10 -24.32 0.58 10.43
C GLU A 10 -23.71 -0.65 9.75
N VAL A 11 -22.43 -0.89 10.00
CA VAL A 11 -21.72 -2.04 9.44
C VAL A 11 -20.84 -2.65 10.51
N GLY A 12 -21.00 -3.96 10.73
CA GLY A 12 -20.14 -4.75 11.61
C GLY A 12 -18.96 -5.38 10.88
N ILE A 13 -17.81 -5.42 11.52
CA ILE A 13 -16.62 -6.11 11.07
C ILE A 13 -16.26 -7.14 12.14
N VAL A 14 -16.10 -8.39 11.76
CA VAL A 14 -15.67 -9.46 12.66
C VAL A 14 -14.16 -9.33 12.87
N ILE A 15 -13.73 -9.36 14.12
CA ILE A 15 -12.30 -9.34 14.49
C ILE A 15 -11.80 -10.78 14.40
N PRO A 16 -10.70 -11.07 13.67
CA PRO A 16 -10.06 -12.39 13.70
C PRO A 16 -9.54 -12.72 15.10
N GLU A 17 -9.61 -14.00 15.50
CA GLU A 17 -9.24 -14.47 16.85
C GLU A 17 -7.83 -14.09 17.33
N ASN A 18 -6.90 -13.91 16.37
CA ASN A 18 -5.49 -13.58 16.65
C ASN A 18 -5.19 -12.07 16.64
N VAL A 19 -6.21 -11.22 16.58
CA VAL A 19 -6.05 -9.77 16.47
C VAL A 19 -6.64 -9.07 17.68
N LYS A 20 -5.85 -8.19 18.29
CA LYS A 20 -6.30 -7.30 19.37
C LYS A 20 -6.53 -5.91 18.81
N VAL A 21 -7.72 -5.38 19.02
CA VAL A 21 -8.09 -4.04 18.54
C VAL A 21 -8.36 -3.15 19.75
N ARG A 22 -7.78 -1.95 19.75
CA ARG A 22 -7.99 -0.93 20.78
C ARG A 22 -8.26 0.41 20.14
N LEU A 23 -9.25 1.12 20.64
CA LEU A 23 -9.57 2.48 20.21
C LEU A 23 -9.11 3.46 21.30
N ALA A 24 -8.17 4.34 20.95
CA ALA A 24 -7.71 5.44 21.78
C ALA A 24 -8.18 6.77 21.18
N GLY A 25 -9.36 7.24 21.62
CA GLY A 25 -10.02 8.40 21.03
C GLY A 25 -10.43 8.13 19.56
N HIS A 26 -9.74 8.76 18.62
CA HIS A 26 -9.97 8.54 17.17
C HIS A 26 -8.90 7.68 16.51
N MET A 27 -7.97 7.13 17.28
CA MET A 27 -6.88 6.31 16.76
C MET A 27 -7.19 4.84 17.03
N LEU A 28 -7.34 4.07 15.95
CA LEU A 28 -7.53 2.63 16.01
C LEU A 28 -6.17 1.96 15.98
N HIS A 29 -5.84 1.21 17.03
CA HIS A 29 -4.65 0.38 17.12
C HIS A 29 -5.05 -1.07 16.89
N VAL A 30 -4.32 -1.73 16.00
CA VAL A 30 -4.53 -3.13 15.66
C VAL A 30 -3.21 -3.87 15.89
N GLU A 31 -3.24 -4.90 16.73
CA GLU A 31 -2.09 -5.74 17.06
C GLU A 31 -2.36 -7.18 16.61
N GLY A 32 -1.42 -7.80 15.94
CA GLY A 32 -1.51 -9.18 15.48
C GLY A 32 -0.15 -9.88 15.45
N PRO A 33 -0.10 -11.12 14.95
CA PRO A 33 1.11 -11.94 14.97
C PRO A 33 2.28 -11.36 14.16
N LEU A 34 2.02 -10.63 13.08
CA LEU A 34 3.06 -10.04 12.23
C LEU A 34 3.52 -8.67 12.67
N GLY A 35 2.75 -7.97 13.53
CA GLY A 35 3.12 -6.65 13.99
C GLY A 35 1.96 -5.83 14.53
N LYS A 36 2.24 -4.54 14.73
CA LYS A 36 1.29 -3.56 15.22
C LYS A 36 1.11 -2.47 14.20
N THR A 37 -0.13 -2.05 13.98
CA THR A 37 -0.45 -0.95 13.10
C THR A 37 -1.47 -0.02 13.75
N HIS A 38 -1.55 1.21 13.25
CA HIS A 38 -2.55 2.16 13.73
C HIS A 38 -3.06 3.02 12.59
N LYS A 39 -4.28 3.50 12.73
CA LYS A 39 -4.91 4.42 11.78
C LYS A 39 -5.71 5.49 12.50
N ASN A 40 -5.56 6.74 12.08
CA ASN A 40 -6.29 7.87 12.64
C ASN A 40 -7.57 8.13 11.83
N PHE A 41 -8.72 8.09 12.49
CA PHE A 41 -10.05 8.32 11.91
C PHE A 41 -10.63 9.70 12.25
N LYS A 42 -9.88 10.61 12.89
CA LYS A 42 -10.36 11.94 13.32
C LYS A 42 -11.02 12.77 12.22
N LYS A 43 -10.54 12.64 10.98
CA LYS A 43 -11.06 13.39 9.82
C LYS A 43 -12.19 12.66 9.09
N ILE A 44 -12.53 11.47 9.50
CA ILE A 44 -13.54 10.62 8.86
C ILE A 44 -14.82 10.67 9.68
N PRO A 45 -15.96 11.07 9.11
CA PRO A 45 -17.23 11.20 9.84
C PRO A 45 -17.89 9.83 10.04
N VAL A 46 -17.25 9.00 10.84
CA VAL A 46 -17.73 7.66 11.23
C VAL A 46 -17.49 7.48 12.72
N ASP A 47 -18.52 7.04 13.41
CA ASP A 47 -18.41 6.60 14.80
C ASP A 47 -17.99 5.13 14.86
N ILE A 48 -17.01 4.82 15.69
CA ILE A 48 -16.43 3.49 15.82
C ILE A 48 -16.67 2.99 17.23
N GLN A 49 -17.34 1.88 17.36
CA GLN A 49 -17.59 1.21 18.63
C GLN A 49 -16.99 -0.20 18.57
N ILE A 50 -16.23 -0.56 19.60
CA ILE A 50 -15.61 -1.88 19.67
C ILE A 50 -16.39 -2.70 20.68
N ASN A 51 -16.94 -3.82 20.25
CA ASN A 51 -17.44 -4.90 21.07
C ASN A 51 -16.42 -6.03 21.03
N ASP A 52 -16.45 -6.96 22.00
CA ASP A 52 -15.41 -7.98 22.17
C ASP A 52 -15.01 -8.72 20.87
N ASP A 53 -15.97 -9.06 20.01
CA ASP A 53 -15.74 -9.80 18.76
C ASP A 53 -15.99 -9.01 17.48
N LYS A 54 -16.51 -7.79 17.59
CA LYS A 54 -16.94 -7.01 16.41
C LYS A 54 -16.66 -5.53 16.56
N ILE A 55 -16.26 -4.91 15.48
CA ILE A 55 -16.16 -3.46 15.35
C ILE A 55 -17.43 -2.98 14.66
N MET A 56 -18.22 -2.18 15.34
CA MET A 56 -19.40 -1.55 14.77
C MET A 56 -19.03 -0.15 14.26
N LEU A 57 -19.37 0.11 13.01
CA LEU A 57 -19.19 1.40 12.37
C LEU A 57 -20.54 2.02 12.10
N LYS A 58 -20.71 3.28 12.47
CA LYS A 58 -21.93 4.04 12.26
C LYS A 58 -21.62 5.33 11.50
N ALA A 59 -22.35 5.58 10.43
CA ALA A 59 -22.22 6.82 9.68
C ALA A 59 -22.86 8.00 10.44
N LEU A 60 -22.19 9.16 10.44
CA LEU A 60 -22.70 10.38 11.08
C LEU A 60 -23.71 11.18 10.24
N GLY A 61 -24.20 10.63 9.12
CA GLY A 61 -25.18 11.31 8.28
C GLY A 61 -25.89 10.39 7.30
N GLU A 62 -27.02 10.86 6.74
CA GLU A 62 -27.94 10.04 5.93
C GLU A 62 -27.70 10.10 4.41
N ARG A 63 -26.78 10.93 3.92
CA ARG A 63 -26.54 11.08 2.48
C ARG A 63 -25.68 9.95 1.92
N LYS A 64 -25.83 9.64 0.64
CA LYS A 64 -25.02 8.62 -0.08
C LYS A 64 -23.52 8.73 0.16
N LYS A 65 -22.98 9.95 0.32
CA LYS A 65 -21.56 10.17 0.61
C LYS A 65 -21.13 9.54 1.93
N TYR A 66 -21.96 9.58 2.98
CA TYR A 66 -21.64 9.00 4.27
C TYR A 66 -21.66 7.48 4.22
N TYR A 67 -22.54 6.89 3.42
CA TYR A 67 -22.53 5.46 3.16
C TYR A 67 -21.26 5.01 2.43
N ALA A 68 -20.82 5.77 1.44
CA ALA A 68 -19.55 5.50 0.75
C ALA A 68 -18.34 5.59 1.70
N ILE A 69 -18.31 6.61 2.57
CA ILE A 69 -17.27 6.78 3.59
C ILE A 69 -17.30 5.63 4.60
N LEU A 70 -18.48 5.19 5.04
CA LEU A 70 -18.65 4.05 5.94
C LEU A 70 -18.04 2.77 5.34
N ASN A 71 -18.36 2.46 4.08
CA ASN A 71 -17.82 1.29 3.39
C ASN A 71 -16.30 1.39 3.18
N THR A 72 -15.78 2.59 2.89
CA THR A 72 -14.34 2.82 2.80
C THR A 72 -13.67 2.57 4.15
N SER A 73 -14.26 3.07 5.24
CA SER A 73 -13.74 2.84 6.60
C SER A 73 -13.76 1.35 6.98
N ARG A 74 -14.85 0.64 6.61
CA ARG A 74 -14.93 -0.82 6.76
C ARG A 74 -13.79 -1.52 6.05
N SER A 75 -13.60 -1.22 4.77
CA SER A 75 -12.53 -1.83 3.96
C SER A 75 -11.14 -1.53 4.52
N LEU A 76 -10.89 -0.28 4.98
CA LEU A 76 -9.63 0.10 5.61
C LEU A 76 -9.36 -0.71 6.88
N ILE A 77 -10.35 -0.86 7.77
CA ILE A 77 -10.18 -1.62 9.01
C ILE A 77 -9.95 -3.10 8.71
N GLN A 78 -10.71 -3.66 7.77
CA GLN A 78 -10.53 -5.03 7.33
C GLN A 78 -9.11 -5.25 6.78
N THR A 79 -8.62 -4.36 5.92
CA THR A 79 -7.24 -4.38 5.41
C THR A 79 -6.20 -4.32 6.54
N LEU A 80 -6.43 -3.53 7.59
CA LEU A 80 -5.51 -3.49 8.73
C LEU A 80 -5.50 -4.83 9.49
N CYS A 81 -6.66 -5.44 9.73
CA CYS A 81 -6.76 -6.75 10.38
C CYS A 81 -6.10 -7.85 9.54
N ASP A 82 -6.39 -7.90 8.24
CA ASP A 82 -5.80 -8.89 7.32
C ASP A 82 -4.27 -8.73 7.24
N GLY A 83 -3.79 -7.49 7.25
CA GLY A 83 -2.36 -7.19 7.16
C GLY A 83 -1.56 -7.66 8.37
N VAL A 84 -2.10 -7.54 9.59
CA VAL A 84 -1.39 -8.02 10.79
C VAL A 84 -1.47 -9.54 10.95
N VAL A 85 -2.39 -10.22 10.25
CA VAL A 85 -2.52 -11.70 10.26
C VAL A 85 -1.69 -12.32 9.14
N ASN A 86 -1.94 -11.92 7.90
CA ASN A 86 -1.40 -12.57 6.69
C ASN A 86 -0.19 -11.82 6.11
N GLY A 87 -0.09 -10.52 6.36
CA GLY A 87 0.88 -9.64 5.70
C GLY A 87 0.55 -9.41 4.22
N TYR A 88 1.33 -8.52 3.60
CA TYR A 88 1.22 -8.21 2.19
C TYR A 88 2.54 -8.44 1.49
N THR A 89 2.48 -8.98 0.28
CA THR A 89 3.65 -9.23 -0.56
C THR A 89 3.40 -8.66 -1.94
N ILE A 90 4.30 -7.78 -2.39
CA ILE A 90 4.32 -7.27 -3.77
C ILE A 90 5.56 -7.84 -4.44
N LYS A 91 5.39 -8.38 -5.64
CA LYS A 91 6.47 -8.82 -6.50
C LYS A 91 6.62 -7.85 -7.65
N MET A 92 7.79 -7.28 -7.80
CA MET A 92 8.18 -6.44 -8.92
C MET A 92 9.22 -7.17 -9.75
N LYS A 93 9.21 -6.98 -11.06
CA LYS A 93 10.18 -7.60 -11.98
C LYS A 93 11.10 -6.55 -12.56
N ILE A 94 12.39 -6.81 -12.55
CA ILE A 94 13.39 -6.00 -13.22
C ILE A 94 13.37 -6.37 -14.69
N VAL A 95 13.09 -5.39 -15.54
CA VAL A 95 13.10 -5.57 -17.00
C VAL A 95 14.14 -4.67 -17.60
N TYR A 96 15.09 -5.25 -18.31
CA TYR A 96 16.13 -4.55 -19.06
C TYR A 96 16.36 -5.24 -20.40
N SER A 97 16.88 -4.50 -21.37
CA SER A 97 17.20 -5.03 -22.67
C SER A 97 18.71 -5.19 -22.85
N HIS A 98 19.45 -4.11 -22.68
CA HIS A 98 20.88 -4.06 -22.98
C HIS A 98 21.74 -3.84 -21.72
N PHE A 99 21.30 -2.99 -20.82
CA PHE A 99 22.06 -2.68 -19.59
C PHE A 99 21.47 -3.47 -18.40
N PRO A 100 22.23 -4.41 -17.83
CA PRO A 100 21.77 -5.17 -16.68
C PRO A 100 21.61 -4.26 -15.46
N ILE A 101 20.40 -4.21 -14.92
CA ILE A 101 20.06 -3.40 -13.75
C ILE A 101 20.32 -4.23 -12.49
N THR A 102 21.03 -3.65 -11.53
CA THR A 102 21.25 -4.27 -10.22
C THR A 102 20.52 -3.50 -9.14
N VAL A 103 19.76 -4.21 -8.31
CA VAL A 103 19.07 -3.63 -7.16
C VAL A 103 19.74 -4.09 -5.87
N LYS A 104 20.17 -3.14 -5.05
CA LYS A 104 20.76 -3.38 -3.72
C LYS A 104 19.94 -2.71 -2.65
N VAL A 105 19.93 -3.27 -1.45
CA VAL A 105 19.24 -2.70 -0.29
C VAL A 105 20.30 -2.32 0.75
N GLU A 106 20.31 -1.05 1.13
CA GLU A 106 21.18 -0.52 2.16
C GLU A 106 20.37 0.15 3.25
N GLY A 107 20.16 -0.55 4.36
CA GLY A 107 19.34 -0.08 5.48
C GLY A 107 17.91 0.22 5.05
N LYS A 108 17.50 1.49 5.08
CA LYS A 108 16.17 1.96 4.65
C LYS A 108 16.14 2.52 3.22
N LYS A 109 17.13 2.19 2.41
CA LYS A 109 17.22 2.68 1.03
C LYS A 109 17.40 1.53 0.06
N VAL A 110 16.76 1.64 -1.09
CA VAL A 110 16.96 0.77 -2.24
C VAL A 110 17.79 1.52 -3.27
N LEU A 111 18.91 0.95 -3.66
CA LEU A 111 19.80 1.49 -4.66
C LEU A 111 19.57 0.74 -5.98
N ILE A 112 19.29 1.47 -7.04
CA ILE A 112 19.13 0.93 -8.40
C ILE A 112 20.34 1.38 -9.20
N GLU A 113 21.22 0.43 -9.52
CA GLU A 113 22.48 0.67 -10.23
C GLU A 113 22.34 0.34 -11.71
N ASN A 114 23.13 1.05 -12.52
CA ASN A 114 23.21 0.85 -13.97
C ASN A 114 21.88 0.97 -14.71
N PHE A 115 20.99 1.82 -14.20
CA PHE A 115 19.69 2.07 -14.88
C PHE A 115 19.96 2.76 -16.21
N GLN A 116 19.72 2.05 -17.33
CA GLN A 116 19.97 2.50 -18.71
C GLN A 116 21.40 3.02 -18.95
N GLY A 117 22.40 2.46 -18.25
CA GLY A 117 23.79 2.88 -18.39
C GLY A 117 24.19 4.13 -17.59
N GLU A 118 23.32 4.61 -16.70
CA GLU A 118 23.65 5.72 -15.81
C GLU A 118 24.79 5.35 -14.85
N ARG A 119 25.77 6.25 -14.70
CA ARG A 119 26.87 6.05 -13.75
C ARG A 119 26.46 6.23 -12.29
N ALA A 120 25.48 7.12 -12.04
CA ALA A 120 24.94 7.37 -10.72
C ALA A 120 23.82 6.37 -10.43
N TYR A 121 23.81 5.84 -9.20
CA TYR A 121 22.70 5.02 -8.74
C TYR A 121 21.48 5.87 -8.40
N ARG A 122 20.30 5.32 -8.63
CA ARG A 122 19.03 5.93 -8.21
C ARG A 122 18.65 5.40 -6.84
N VAL A 123 18.14 6.28 -5.98
CA VAL A 123 17.80 5.94 -4.58
C VAL A 123 16.31 6.00 -4.38
N SER A 124 15.74 4.96 -3.79
CA SER A 124 14.36 4.92 -3.31
C SER A 124 14.34 4.65 -1.81
N ASN A 125 13.39 5.25 -1.10
CA ASN A 125 13.26 5.04 0.34
C ASN A 125 12.35 3.86 0.63
N ILE A 126 12.65 3.13 1.71
CA ILE A 126 11.80 2.08 2.25
C ILE A 126 10.96 2.69 3.37
N TRP A 127 9.64 2.51 3.31
CA TRP A 127 8.70 3.04 4.28
C TRP A 127 8.58 2.09 5.49
N ASN A 128 8.70 2.68 6.68
CA ASN A 128 8.51 2.03 7.98
C ASN A 128 9.21 0.65 8.10
N ASP A 129 8.45 -0.39 8.44
CA ASP A 129 8.95 -1.75 8.69
C ASP A 129 8.83 -2.68 7.46
N THR A 130 8.74 -2.10 6.27
CA THR A 130 8.70 -2.85 5.02
C THR A 130 10.06 -3.49 4.72
N LYS A 131 10.06 -4.75 4.33
CA LYS A 131 11.26 -5.48 3.92
C LYS A 131 11.30 -5.59 2.40
N VAL A 132 12.43 -5.26 1.81
CA VAL A 132 12.68 -5.40 0.37
C VAL A 132 13.77 -6.44 0.17
N THR A 133 13.47 -7.48 -0.59
CA THR A 133 14.40 -8.59 -0.87
C THR A 133 14.56 -8.74 -2.38
N PRO A 134 15.67 -8.27 -2.96
CA PRO A 134 15.98 -8.54 -4.35
C PRO A 134 16.37 -10.01 -4.51
N LYS A 135 15.81 -10.69 -5.51
CA LYS A 135 16.07 -12.10 -5.81
C LYS A 135 16.22 -12.29 -7.32
N GLY A 136 17.45 -12.15 -7.80
CA GLY A 136 17.70 -12.14 -9.25
C GLY A 136 16.99 -10.98 -9.94
N ASP A 137 16.13 -11.30 -10.89
CA ASP A 137 15.33 -10.31 -11.62
C ASP A 137 14.03 -9.91 -10.89
N ASP A 138 13.71 -10.54 -9.77
CA ASP A 138 12.53 -10.23 -8.98
C ASP A 138 12.90 -9.41 -7.74
N VAL A 139 12.09 -8.40 -7.43
CA VAL A 139 12.16 -7.63 -6.19
C VAL A 139 10.91 -7.92 -5.38
N ILE A 140 11.07 -8.58 -4.25
CA ILE A 140 9.97 -8.96 -3.36
C ILE A 140 9.90 -7.96 -2.21
N ILE A 141 8.75 -7.33 -2.04
CA ILE A 141 8.47 -6.34 -1.01
C ILE A 141 7.43 -6.94 -0.07
N THR A 142 7.75 -7.05 1.22
CA THR A 142 6.87 -7.65 2.23
C THR A 142 6.68 -6.72 3.42
N GLY A 143 5.49 -6.74 4.00
CA GLY A 143 5.17 -5.96 5.20
C GLY A 143 3.76 -6.25 5.70
N HIS A 144 3.45 -5.80 6.91
CA HIS A 144 2.13 -5.97 7.52
C HIS A 144 1.18 -4.79 7.24
N VAL A 145 1.70 -3.65 6.76
CA VAL A 145 0.91 -2.46 6.42
C VAL A 145 0.85 -2.29 4.90
N LEU A 146 -0.33 -2.47 4.30
CA LEU A 146 -0.52 -2.38 2.85
C LEU A 146 -0.04 -1.04 2.28
N THR A 147 -0.34 0.07 2.95
CA THR A 147 0.05 1.41 2.49
C THR A 147 1.55 1.57 2.40
N ASP A 148 2.32 1.03 3.34
CA ASP A 148 3.78 1.16 3.37
C ASP A 148 4.43 0.28 2.29
N VAL A 149 3.90 -0.94 2.11
CA VAL A 149 4.35 -1.87 1.08
C VAL A 149 4.10 -1.30 -0.32
N THR A 150 2.89 -0.79 -0.56
CA THR A 150 2.52 -0.18 -1.86
C THR A 150 3.27 1.12 -2.11
N GLN A 151 3.49 1.95 -1.09
CA GLN A 151 4.24 3.19 -1.21
C GLN A 151 5.71 2.92 -1.53
N THR A 152 6.32 1.92 -0.87
CA THR A 152 7.69 1.50 -1.17
C THR A 152 7.82 1.01 -2.62
N ALA A 153 6.86 0.19 -3.08
CA ALA A 153 6.83 -0.27 -4.47
C ALA A 153 6.68 0.89 -5.46
N ALA A 154 5.75 1.80 -5.18
CA ALA A 154 5.52 2.98 -6.02
C ALA A 154 6.76 3.91 -6.09
N GLU A 155 7.48 4.10 -5.00
CA GLU A 155 8.71 4.89 -5.02
C GLU A 155 9.82 4.23 -5.86
N ILE A 156 9.97 2.92 -5.79
CA ILE A 156 10.92 2.19 -6.65
C ILE A 156 10.54 2.40 -8.12
N GLU A 157 9.27 2.26 -8.47
CA GLU A 157 8.76 2.46 -9.83
C GLU A 157 8.96 3.90 -10.31
N LEU A 158 8.58 4.90 -9.51
CA LEU A 158 8.72 6.31 -9.85
C LEU A 158 10.19 6.73 -10.03
N ASN A 159 11.10 6.19 -9.21
CA ASN A 159 12.52 6.48 -9.31
C ASN A 159 13.19 5.73 -10.48
N SER A 160 12.59 4.64 -10.96
CA SER A 160 13.02 3.93 -12.17
C SER A 160 12.33 4.43 -13.44
N ARG A 161 11.60 5.53 -13.38
CA ARG A 161 10.98 6.13 -14.56
C ARG A 161 12.05 6.75 -15.48
N VAL A 162 11.89 6.51 -16.78
CA VAL A 162 12.72 7.12 -17.82
C VAL A 162 12.47 8.63 -17.86
N LYS A 163 13.50 9.43 -17.64
CA LYS A 163 13.44 10.91 -17.65
C LYS A 163 14.51 11.45 -18.59
N ASN A 164 14.16 12.47 -19.37
CA ASN A 164 15.11 13.26 -20.18
C ASN A 164 16.00 12.43 -21.11
N LEU A 165 15.56 11.25 -21.53
CA LEU A 165 16.32 10.42 -22.45
C LEU A 165 15.96 10.75 -23.90
N SER A 166 16.94 10.53 -24.79
CA SER A 166 16.76 10.65 -26.23
C SER A 166 15.58 9.79 -26.71
N LEU A 167 14.89 10.26 -27.70
CA LEU A 167 13.75 9.58 -28.34
C LEU A 167 14.07 8.16 -28.82
N ILE A 168 15.33 7.82 -29.06
CA ILE A 168 15.75 6.47 -29.44
C ILE A 168 15.43 5.40 -28.37
N HIS A 169 15.25 5.78 -27.12
CA HIS A 169 14.88 4.86 -26.03
C HIS A 169 13.37 4.84 -25.74
N ILE A 170 12.62 5.77 -26.31
CA ILE A 170 11.20 5.99 -26.00
C ILE A 170 10.31 5.78 -27.21
N SER A 171 10.84 6.00 -28.41
CA SER A 171 10.09 5.86 -29.67
C SER A 171 10.53 4.64 -30.47
N GLU A 172 9.64 4.18 -31.34
CA GLU A 172 9.99 3.18 -32.35
C GLU A 172 11.19 3.63 -33.19
N PRO A 173 12.05 2.69 -33.63
CA PRO A 173 13.15 3.04 -34.52
C PRO A 173 12.60 3.73 -35.78
N THR A 174 13.11 4.91 -36.06
CA THR A 174 12.78 5.63 -37.30
C THR A 174 13.07 4.71 -38.49
N ARG A 175 12.05 4.38 -39.26
CA ARG A 175 12.25 3.63 -40.52
C ARG A 175 13.24 4.40 -41.40
N PRO A 176 14.25 3.71 -41.98
CA PRO A 176 15.14 4.36 -42.93
C PRO A 176 14.26 4.95 -44.03
N ARG A 177 14.40 6.25 -44.28
CA ARG A 177 13.81 6.83 -45.49
C ARG A 177 14.48 6.14 -46.66
N LEU A 178 13.71 5.37 -47.41
CA LEU A 178 14.11 4.92 -48.73
C LEU A 178 14.28 6.17 -49.61
N ILE A 179 15.49 6.46 -50.03
CA ILE A 179 15.83 7.47 -51.04
C ILE A 179 15.49 6.91 -52.41
#